data_feaca3db78836b90081c392fc5611758
#
_entry.id   feaca3db78836b90081c392fc5611758
#
_cell.length_a   1.000
_cell.length_b   1.000
_cell.length_c   1.000
_cell.angle_alpha   90.00
_cell.angle_beta   90.00
_cell.angle_gamma   90.00
#
_symmetry.space_group_name_H-M   'P 1'
#
loop_
_entity.id
_entity.type
_entity.pdbx_description
1 polymer ?
#
loop_
_entity_poly.entity_id
_entity_poly.type
_entity_poly.pdbx_seq_one_letter_code
_entity_poly.pdbx_strand_id
1 'polypeptide(L)'
;AGHEVTLLTSSADRVAEIEALGAHAVVGSMTNLDDLVATLTGADVAYLMLTGRATGSLVAHGEMVGNLFKQAIETTGIKRVVNLSSVGADQGPEIGALYVYNIIEGLLASLPIDITFVRPVAFYGNLMGSIQTIKAQHAIINNFPASHRNAYVWPADIAKTVVDAILHPVAGQTVRYV
;
A
#
# COMPACT_ATOMS: atom_id res chain seq x y z
N ALA A 1 -10.58 16.50 -8.42
CA ALA A 1 -11.97 17.02 -8.48
C ALA A 1 -12.70 16.28 -9.60
N GLY A 2 -13.96 15.88 -9.36
CA GLY A 2 -14.78 15.15 -10.35
C GLY A 2 -14.73 13.62 -10.24
N HIS A 3 -14.10 13.07 -9.21
CA HIS A 3 -14.12 11.64 -8.90
C HIS A 3 -14.82 11.39 -7.57
N GLU A 4 -15.62 10.34 -7.50
CA GLU A 4 -16.10 9.78 -6.24
C GLU A 4 -15.03 8.90 -5.65
N VAL A 5 -14.70 9.13 -4.38
CA VAL A 5 -13.66 8.37 -3.67
C VAL A 5 -14.30 7.70 -2.45
N THR A 6 -14.19 6.38 -2.39
CA THR A 6 -14.56 5.60 -1.20
C THR A 6 -13.30 5.14 -0.49
N LEU A 7 -13.23 5.30 0.82
CA LEU A 7 -12.09 4.93 1.65
C LEU A 7 -12.51 3.97 2.77
N LEU A 8 -11.92 2.77 2.77
CA LEU A 8 -12.08 1.80 3.85
C LEU A 8 -11.21 2.21 5.04
N THR A 9 -11.80 2.33 6.21
CA THR A 9 -11.09 2.62 7.47
C THR A 9 -11.50 1.68 8.59
N SER A 10 -10.54 1.22 9.39
CA SER A 10 -10.85 0.39 10.57
C SER A 10 -11.26 1.20 11.81
N SER A 11 -11.25 2.54 11.72
CA SER A 11 -11.61 3.42 12.85
C SER A 11 -12.79 4.32 12.49
N ALA A 12 -13.87 4.20 13.28
CA ALA A 12 -15.03 5.09 13.16
C ALA A 12 -14.68 6.56 13.46
N ASP A 13 -13.66 6.83 14.28
CA ASP A 13 -13.22 8.18 14.64
C ASP A 13 -12.66 8.95 13.43
N ARG A 14 -12.26 8.25 12.37
CA ARG A 14 -11.73 8.87 11.14
C ARG A 14 -12.80 9.25 10.12
N VAL A 15 -14.05 8.84 10.33
CA VAL A 15 -15.12 9.07 9.35
C VAL A 15 -15.28 10.55 9.06
N ALA A 16 -15.41 11.39 10.08
CA ALA A 16 -15.60 12.83 9.93
C ALA A 16 -14.42 13.51 9.21
N GLU A 17 -13.18 13.06 9.46
CA GLU A 17 -11.98 13.56 8.79
C GLU A 17 -12.00 13.19 7.29
N ILE A 18 -12.35 11.94 6.97
CA ILE A 18 -12.39 11.43 5.59
C ILE A 18 -13.48 12.16 4.79
N GLU A 19 -14.66 12.31 5.36
CA GLU A 19 -15.79 13.01 4.71
C GLU A 19 -15.52 14.49 4.53
N ALA A 20 -14.81 15.14 5.46
CA ALA A 20 -14.39 16.52 5.31
C ALA A 20 -13.42 16.75 4.12
N LEU A 21 -12.73 15.70 3.68
CA LEU A 21 -11.90 15.70 2.47
C LEU A 21 -12.71 15.44 1.19
N GLY A 22 -14.02 15.21 1.29
CA GLY A 22 -14.90 14.94 0.17
C GLY A 22 -14.90 13.49 -0.30
N ALA A 23 -14.45 12.56 0.53
CA ALA A 23 -14.50 11.13 0.26
C ALA A 23 -15.62 10.46 1.07
N HIS A 24 -16.12 9.31 0.61
CA HIS A 24 -17.05 8.49 1.36
C HIS A 24 -16.29 7.50 2.26
N ALA A 25 -16.57 7.52 3.56
CA ALA A 25 -15.93 6.62 4.52
C ALA A 25 -16.75 5.33 4.70
N VAL A 26 -16.09 4.18 4.58
CA VAL A 26 -16.64 2.87 4.94
C VAL A 26 -15.85 2.34 6.14
N VAL A 27 -16.54 2.07 7.24
CA VAL A 27 -15.92 1.47 8.44
C VAL A 27 -15.89 -0.04 8.26
N GLY A 28 -14.69 -0.62 8.21
CA GLY A 28 -14.49 -2.04 8.00
C GLY A 28 -13.00 -2.40 8.05
N SER A 29 -12.65 -3.62 7.70
CA SER A 29 -11.28 -4.14 7.79
C SER A 29 -10.79 -4.72 6.48
N MET A 30 -9.55 -4.43 6.09
CA MET A 30 -8.88 -5.11 4.98
C MET A 30 -8.65 -6.62 5.23
N THR A 31 -8.82 -7.08 6.46
CA THR A 31 -8.73 -8.50 6.83
C THR A 31 -10.10 -9.18 6.86
N ASN A 32 -11.14 -8.51 6.35
CA ASN A 32 -12.48 -9.05 6.17
C ASN A 32 -12.86 -8.98 4.68
N LEU A 33 -13.17 -10.12 4.09
CA LEU A 33 -13.51 -10.21 2.67
C LEU A 33 -14.79 -9.44 2.32
N ASP A 34 -15.81 -9.52 3.16
CA ASP A 34 -17.10 -8.88 2.90
C ASP A 34 -16.96 -7.36 2.90
N ASP A 35 -16.14 -6.80 3.81
CA ASP A 35 -15.85 -5.36 3.85
C ASP A 35 -15.09 -4.91 2.60
N LEU A 36 -14.12 -5.70 2.13
CA LEU A 36 -13.40 -5.43 0.89
C LEU A 36 -14.32 -5.48 -0.33
N VAL A 37 -15.14 -6.53 -0.43
CA VAL A 37 -16.10 -6.68 -1.53
C VAL A 37 -17.10 -5.52 -1.53
N ALA A 38 -17.67 -5.18 -0.39
CA ALA A 38 -18.61 -4.07 -0.27
C ALA A 38 -17.97 -2.74 -0.69
N THR A 39 -16.70 -2.50 -0.30
CA THR A 39 -15.97 -1.27 -0.63
C THR A 39 -15.60 -1.19 -2.10
N LEU A 40 -15.25 -2.30 -2.74
CA LEU A 40 -14.80 -2.35 -4.14
C LEU A 40 -15.93 -2.48 -5.15
N THR A 41 -17.13 -2.87 -4.73
CA THR A 41 -18.27 -3.06 -5.63
C THR A 41 -18.65 -1.76 -6.33
N GLY A 42 -18.65 -1.79 -7.66
CA GLY A 42 -18.99 -0.63 -8.49
C GLY A 42 -17.87 0.39 -8.69
N ALA A 43 -16.69 0.16 -8.11
CA ALA A 43 -15.54 1.04 -8.33
C ALA A 43 -14.89 0.78 -9.70
N ASP A 44 -14.49 1.86 -10.39
CA ASP A 44 -13.75 1.78 -11.66
C ASP A 44 -12.29 1.38 -11.47
N VAL A 45 -11.69 1.75 -10.34
CA VAL A 45 -10.29 1.47 -9.99
C VAL A 45 -10.14 1.32 -8.49
N ALA A 46 -9.33 0.36 -8.05
CA ALA A 46 -8.95 0.19 -6.66
C ALA A 46 -7.51 0.66 -6.41
N TYR A 47 -7.31 1.40 -5.32
CA TYR A 47 -5.98 1.60 -4.74
C TYR A 47 -5.84 0.70 -3.51
N LEU A 48 -4.88 -0.21 -3.55
CA LEU A 48 -4.64 -1.20 -2.50
C LEU A 48 -3.29 -0.95 -1.84
N MET A 49 -3.25 -1.01 -0.52
CA MET A 49 -2.01 -0.98 0.24
C MET A 49 -2.11 -1.84 1.49
N LEU A 50 -1.00 -2.51 1.83
CA LEU A 50 -0.89 -3.21 3.10
C LEU A 50 -0.71 -2.18 4.21
N THR A 51 -1.63 -2.17 5.17
CA THR A 51 -1.59 -1.27 6.35
C THR A 51 -1.72 -2.06 7.64
N GLY A 52 -1.51 -1.37 8.76
CA GLY A 52 -1.67 -1.97 10.09
C GLY A 52 -0.40 -2.63 10.61
N ARG A 53 -0.51 -3.14 11.84
CA ARG A 53 0.55 -3.89 12.48
C ARG A 53 0.21 -5.38 12.40
N ALA A 54 1.11 -6.15 11.81
CA ALA A 54 1.00 -7.61 11.88
C ALA A 54 1.18 -8.08 13.33
N THR A 55 0.28 -8.93 13.79
CA THR A 55 0.48 -9.72 15.01
C THR A 55 1.13 -11.02 14.58
N GLY A 56 2.42 -11.20 14.86
CA GLY A 56 3.20 -12.37 14.42
C GLY A 56 3.99 -12.13 13.14
N SER A 57 3.98 -13.10 12.22
CA SER A 57 4.75 -13.03 10.98
C SER A 57 4.17 -12.00 10.00
N LEU A 58 4.96 -11.00 9.60
CA LEU A 58 4.58 -10.04 8.57
C LEU A 58 4.33 -10.72 7.21
N VAL A 59 5.11 -11.74 6.89
CA VAL A 59 4.95 -12.53 5.66
C VAL A 59 3.60 -13.23 5.63
N ALA A 60 3.24 -13.95 6.71
CA ALA A 60 1.95 -14.63 6.80
C ALA A 60 0.77 -13.63 6.77
N HIS A 61 0.92 -12.48 7.41
CA HIS A 61 -0.08 -11.41 7.34
C HIS A 61 -0.26 -10.88 5.91
N GLY A 62 0.84 -10.61 5.22
CA GLY A 62 0.80 -10.14 3.83
C GLY A 62 0.24 -11.18 2.87
N GLU A 63 0.55 -12.46 3.05
CA GLU A 63 -0.03 -13.54 2.27
C GLU A 63 -1.55 -13.64 2.47
N MET A 64 -2.00 -13.55 3.71
CA MET A 64 -3.44 -13.51 4.05
C MET A 64 -4.13 -12.31 3.39
N VAL A 65 -3.61 -11.11 3.57
CA VAL A 65 -4.20 -9.88 3.01
C VAL A 65 -4.15 -9.88 1.49
N GLY A 66 -3.04 -10.33 0.90
CA GLY A 66 -2.91 -10.45 -0.56
C GLY A 66 -3.94 -11.42 -1.17
N ASN A 67 -4.21 -12.54 -0.50
CA ASN A 67 -5.26 -13.47 -0.92
C ASN A 67 -6.67 -12.86 -0.79
N LEU A 68 -6.93 -12.07 0.26
CA LEU A 68 -8.20 -11.35 0.41
C LEU A 68 -8.38 -10.28 -0.67
N PHE A 69 -7.34 -9.53 -1.01
CA PHE A 69 -7.37 -8.59 -2.14
C PHE A 69 -7.69 -9.31 -3.45
N LYS A 70 -7.01 -10.44 -3.71
CA LYS A 70 -7.26 -11.25 -4.90
C LYS A 70 -8.72 -11.70 -4.97
N GLN A 71 -9.25 -12.29 -3.90
CA GLN A 71 -10.63 -12.76 -3.84
C GLN A 71 -11.64 -11.61 -4.00
N ALA A 72 -11.41 -10.46 -3.39
CA ALA A 72 -12.27 -9.30 -3.53
C ALA A 72 -12.29 -8.77 -4.97
N ILE A 73 -11.13 -8.72 -5.65
CA ILE A 73 -11.01 -8.34 -7.06
C ILE A 73 -11.77 -9.32 -7.95
N GLU A 74 -11.60 -10.62 -7.74
CA GLU A 74 -12.30 -11.68 -8.49
C GLU A 74 -13.81 -11.60 -8.30
N THR A 75 -14.27 -11.37 -7.05
CA THR A 75 -15.70 -11.29 -6.71
C THR A 75 -16.38 -10.06 -7.30
N THR A 76 -15.72 -8.90 -7.22
CA THR A 76 -16.29 -7.63 -7.70
C THR A 76 -16.11 -7.43 -9.20
N GLY A 77 -15.18 -8.16 -9.81
CA GLY A 77 -14.87 -8.06 -11.24
C GLY A 77 -14.15 -6.77 -11.62
N ILE A 78 -13.58 -6.02 -10.66
CA ILE A 78 -12.82 -4.81 -10.92
C ILE A 78 -11.64 -5.12 -11.85
N LYS A 79 -11.38 -4.24 -12.84
CA LYS A 79 -10.40 -4.49 -13.89
C LYS A 79 -9.14 -3.65 -13.78
N ARG A 80 -9.12 -2.68 -12.87
CA ARG A 80 -8.00 -1.75 -12.73
C ARG A 80 -7.60 -1.62 -11.28
N VAL A 81 -6.31 -1.83 -11.01
CA VAL A 81 -5.74 -1.77 -9.67
C VAL A 81 -4.44 -0.96 -9.68
N VAL A 82 -4.26 -0.11 -8.68
CA VAL A 82 -2.97 0.46 -8.31
C VAL A 82 -2.62 -0.09 -6.94
N ASN A 83 -1.49 -0.78 -6.83
CA ASN A 83 -1.03 -1.36 -5.57
C ASN A 83 0.20 -0.64 -5.06
N LEU A 84 0.15 -0.15 -3.82
CA LEU A 84 1.33 0.35 -3.13
C LEU A 84 2.18 -0.83 -2.67
N SER A 85 3.30 -0.99 -3.33
CA SER A 85 4.30 -2.01 -3.09
C SER A 85 5.55 -1.41 -2.40
N SER A 86 6.72 -1.89 -2.70
CA SER A 86 7.99 -1.39 -2.18
C SER A 86 9.12 -1.63 -3.18
N VAL A 87 10.14 -0.79 -3.16
CA VAL A 87 11.44 -1.14 -3.75
C VAL A 87 11.91 -2.48 -3.18
N GLY A 88 12.46 -3.35 -4.05
CA GLY A 88 12.88 -4.70 -3.68
C GLY A 88 11.78 -5.76 -3.76
N ALA A 89 10.54 -5.42 -4.11
CA ALA A 89 9.47 -6.41 -4.29
C ALA A 89 9.72 -7.44 -5.41
N ASP A 90 10.72 -7.22 -6.25
CA ASP A 90 11.20 -8.15 -7.28
C ASP A 90 12.27 -9.14 -6.77
N GLN A 91 12.62 -9.06 -5.49
CA GLN A 91 13.65 -9.91 -4.88
C GLN A 91 13.02 -11.04 -4.03
N GLY A 92 13.84 -12.01 -3.68
CA GLY A 92 13.43 -13.17 -2.89
C GLY A 92 13.38 -12.91 -1.37
N PRO A 93 13.19 -13.98 -0.57
CA PRO A 93 13.02 -13.88 0.87
C PRO A 93 14.24 -13.31 1.62
N GLU A 94 15.39 -13.21 0.98
CA GLU A 94 16.63 -12.63 1.53
C GLU A 94 16.50 -11.14 1.86
N ILE A 95 15.53 -10.43 1.28
CA ILE A 95 15.26 -9.02 1.62
C ILE A 95 14.53 -8.84 2.95
N GLY A 96 14.24 -9.93 3.67
CA GLY A 96 13.60 -9.88 4.98
C GLY A 96 12.15 -9.40 4.93
N ALA A 97 11.80 -8.41 5.77
CA ALA A 97 10.42 -7.95 5.92
C ALA A 97 9.76 -7.44 4.61
N LEU A 98 10.54 -6.91 3.68
CA LEU A 98 10.03 -6.39 2.40
C LEU A 98 9.56 -7.51 1.46
N TYR A 99 9.93 -8.76 1.72
CA TYR A 99 9.46 -9.91 0.95
C TYR A 99 7.93 -10.04 0.92
N VAL A 100 7.23 -9.47 1.90
CA VAL A 100 5.77 -9.41 1.91
C VAL A 100 5.20 -8.75 0.64
N TYR A 101 5.88 -7.77 0.09
CA TYR A 101 5.44 -7.09 -1.14
C TYR A 101 5.64 -7.96 -2.38
N ASN A 102 6.69 -8.78 -2.43
CA ASN A 102 6.88 -9.78 -3.49
C ASN A 102 5.70 -10.77 -3.53
N ILE A 103 5.26 -11.25 -2.37
CA ILE A 103 4.11 -12.16 -2.25
C ILE A 103 2.82 -11.50 -2.75
N ILE A 104 2.53 -10.28 -2.30
CA ILE A 104 1.32 -9.56 -2.71
C ILE A 104 1.34 -9.28 -4.21
N GLU A 105 2.45 -8.78 -4.75
CA GLU A 105 2.58 -8.57 -6.19
C GLU A 105 2.37 -9.86 -6.97
N GLY A 106 2.97 -10.98 -6.56
CA GLY A 106 2.79 -12.29 -7.21
C GLY A 106 1.34 -12.76 -7.21
N LEU A 107 0.62 -12.57 -6.11
CA LEU A 107 -0.80 -12.91 -6.01
C LEU A 107 -1.65 -12.06 -6.95
N LEU A 108 -1.43 -10.74 -6.97
CA LEU A 108 -2.19 -9.81 -7.80
C LEU A 108 -1.83 -9.92 -9.28
N ALA A 109 -0.56 -10.17 -9.60
CA ALA A 109 -0.08 -10.35 -10.96
C ALA A 109 -0.67 -11.60 -11.65
N SER A 110 -1.20 -12.55 -10.89
CA SER A 110 -1.89 -13.72 -11.45
C SER A 110 -3.27 -13.41 -12.02
N LEU A 111 -3.80 -12.20 -11.79
CA LEU A 111 -5.14 -11.81 -12.22
C LEU A 111 -5.13 -11.19 -13.64
N PRO A 112 -6.17 -11.41 -14.44
CA PRO A 112 -6.30 -10.83 -15.79
C PRO A 112 -6.86 -9.40 -15.72
N ILE A 113 -6.09 -8.50 -15.10
CA ILE A 113 -6.45 -7.10 -14.85
C ILE A 113 -5.30 -6.15 -15.23
N ASP A 114 -5.62 -4.89 -15.44
CA ASP A 114 -4.61 -3.83 -15.54
C ASP A 114 -4.14 -3.42 -14.14
N ILE A 115 -2.87 -3.64 -13.86
CA ILE A 115 -2.31 -3.33 -12.55
C ILE A 115 -1.00 -2.52 -12.64
N THR A 116 -0.92 -1.48 -11.82
CA THR A 116 0.30 -0.71 -11.60
C THR A 116 0.81 -0.95 -10.19
N PHE A 117 2.00 -1.52 -10.06
CA PHE A 117 2.72 -1.62 -8.79
C PHE A 117 3.56 -0.35 -8.60
N VAL A 118 3.24 0.43 -7.57
CA VAL A 118 4.03 1.60 -7.17
C VAL A 118 5.04 1.15 -6.12
N ARG A 119 6.33 1.23 -6.45
CA ARG A 119 7.44 0.78 -5.60
C ARG A 119 8.21 1.99 -5.06
N PRO A 120 7.76 2.59 -3.93
CA PRO A 120 8.50 3.66 -3.29
C PRO A 120 9.76 3.14 -2.60
N VAL A 121 10.75 4.03 -2.46
CA VAL A 121 11.88 3.87 -1.56
C VAL A 121 11.47 4.16 -0.11
N ALA A 122 12.42 4.23 0.83
CA ALA A 122 12.13 4.49 2.23
C ALA A 122 11.41 5.83 2.43
N PHE A 123 10.43 5.86 3.33
CA PHE A 123 9.67 7.09 3.60
C PHE A 123 10.45 8.00 4.54
N TYR A 124 10.54 9.30 4.22
CA TYR A 124 11.10 10.31 5.14
C TYR A 124 10.48 10.28 6.53
N GLY A 125 9.18 9.96 6.62
CA GLY A 125 8.47 9.80 7.89
C GLY A 125 9.10 8.77 8.83
N ASN A 126 9.78 7.75 8.30
CA ASN A 126 10.45 6.73 9.12
C ASN A 126 11.59 7.32 9.97
N LEU A 127 12.20 8.43 9.53
CA LEU A 127 13.24 9.13 10.29
C LEU A 127 12.69 9.78 11.57
N MET A 128 11.39 10.09 11.62
CA MET A 128 10.73 10.64 12.81
C MET A 128 10.84 9.69 14.00
N GLY A 129 10.87 8.37 13.76
CA GLY A 129 11.13 7.37 14.81
C GLY A 129 12.49 7.51 15.49
N SER A 130 13.45 8.17 14.85
CA SER A 130 14.80 8.39 15.41
C SER A 130 14.93 9.68 16.25
N ILE A 131 13.88 10.50 16.36
CA ILE A 131 13.96 11.80 17.05
C ILE A 131 14.43 11.65 18.50
N GLN A 132 13.94 10.63 19.20
CA GLN A 132 14.32 10.42 20.61
C GLN A 132 15.78 10.00 20.75
N THR A 133 16.29 9.14 19.87
CA THR A 133 17.71 8.74 19.88
C THR A 133 18.62 9.86 19.43
N ILE A 134 18.18 10.70 18.48
CA ILE A 134 18.91 11.90 18.09
C ILE A 134 19.04 12.87 19.29
N LYS A 135 17.94 13.13 20.02
CA LYS A 135 17.94 14.03 21.17
C LYS A 135 18.78 13.50 22.34
N ALA A 136 18.70 12.20 22.62
CA ALA A 136 19.33 11.58 23.79
C ALA A 136 20.80 11.18 23.55
N GLN A 137 21.14 10.78 22.32
CA GLN A 137 22.41 10.11 22.00
C GLN A 137 23.14 10.75 20.81
N HIS A 138 22.59 11.80 20.21
CA HIS A 138 23.09 12.43 18.99
C HIS A 138 23.32 11.45 17.83
N ALA A 139 22.48 10.40 17.73
CA ALA A 139 22.65 9.32 16.80
C ALA A 139 21.33 8.88 16.18
N ILE A 140 21.39 8.41 14.93
CA ILE A 140 20.36 7.60 14.27
C ILE A 140 20.83 6.15 14.35
N ILE A 141 20.03 5.31 15.01
CA ILE A 141 20.31 3.88 15.13
C ILE A 141 19.53 3.14 14.07
N ASN A 142 20.22 2.40 13.19
CA ASN A 142 19.62 1.56 12.19
C ASN A 142 20.51 0.32 11.92
N ASN A 143 20.04 -0.58 11.06
CA ASN A 143 20.73 -1.83 10.74
C ASN A 143 21.73 -1.69 9.57
N PHE A 144 21.95 -0.47 9.06
CA PHE A 144 22.86 -0.22 7.95
C PHE A 144 24.12 0.49 8.45
N PRO A 145 25.30 0.22 7.84
CA PRO A 145 26.51 0.97 8.17
C PRO A 145 26.35 2.46 7.80
N ALA A 146 27.09 3.34 8.48
CA ALA A 146 27.02 4.78 8.27
C ALA A 146 27.36 5.22 6.84
N SER A 147 28.11 4.40 6.09
CA SER A 147 28.44 4.62 4.68
C SER A 147 27.32 4.24 3.71
N HIS A 148 26.27 3.58 4.19
CA HIS A 148 25.17 3.16 3.32
C HIS A 148 24.33 4.35 2.85
N ARG A 149 24.08 4.43 1.54
CA ARG A 149 23.23 5.47 0.95
C ARG A 149 21.81 4.94 0.81
N ASN A 150 20.88 5.58 1.50
CA ASN A 150 19.47 5.31 1.37
C ASN A 150 18.80 6.40 0.53
N ALA A 151 17.94 6.00 -0.40
CA ALA A 151 17.00 6.90 -1.02
C ALA A 151 15.75 7.06 -0.14
N TYR A 152 15.23 8.27 -0.07
CA TYR A 152 14.02 8.58 0.69
C TYR A 152 13.03 9.33 -0.20
N VAL A 153 11.75 9.07 0.02
CA VAL A 153 10.65 9.73 -0.68
C VAL A 153 9.68 10.38 0.31
N TRP A 154 9.09 11.49 -0.10
CA TRP A 154 8.02 12.12 0.65
C TRP A 154 6.66 11.49 0.29
N PRO A 155 5.78 11.20 1.28
CA PRO A 155 4.48 10.55 1.00
C PRO A 155 3.61 11.28 -0.03
N ALA A 156 3.69 12.62 -0.11
CA ALA A 156 2.95 13.38 -1.10
C ALA A 156 3.41 13.12 -2.55
N ASP A 157 4.69 12.77 -2.77
CA ASP A 157 5.18 12.43 -4.10
C ASP A 157 4.75 11.02 -4.50
N ILE A 158 4.66 10.09 -3.53
CA ILE A 158 4.02 8.79 -3.73
C ILE A 158 2.56 8.98 -4.14
N ALA A 159 1.82 9.84 -3.41
CA ALA A 159 0.42 10.13 -3.71
C ALA A 159 0.23 10.69 -5.13
N LYS A 160 1.12 11.58 -5.60
CA LYS A 160 1.09 12.08 -6.99
C LYS A 160 1.26 10.95 -7.99
N THR A 161 2.21 10.05 -7.76
CA THR A 161 2.44 8.89 -8.64
C THR A 161 1.25 7.94 -8.66
N VAL A 162 0.63 7.70 -7.49
CA VAL A 162 -0.58 6.88 -7.39
C VAL A 162 -1.74 7.52 -8.14
N VAL A 163 -1.98 8.82 -7.94
CA VAL A 163 -3.04 9.56 -8.64
C VAL A 163 -2.80 9.54 -10.16
N ASP A 164 -1.56 9.75 -10.60
CA ASP A 164 -1.22 9.67 -12.02
C ASP A 164 -1.47 8.27 -12.59
N ALA A 165 -1.15 7.20 -11.85
CA ALA A 165 -1.44 5.83 -12.27
C ALA A 165 -2.95 5.51 -12.33
N ILE A 166 -3.75 6.12 -11.45
CA ILE A 166 -5.21 6.01 -11.47
C ILE A 166 -5.81 6.71 -12.69
N LEU A 167 -5.33 7.93 -12.99
CA LEU A 167 -5.87 8.77 -14.07
C LEU A 167 -5.38 8.37 -15.45
N HIS A 168 -4.17 7.84 -15.55
CA HIS A 168 -3.52 7.44 -16.80
C HIS A 168 -3.15 5.95 -16.77
N PRO A 169 -4.16 5.05 -16.86
CA PRO A 169 -3.91 3.61 -16.78
C PRO A 169 -3.09 3.12 -17.96
N VAL A 170 -2.24 2.13 -17.70
CA VAL A 170 -1.49 1.40 -18.70
C VAL A 170 -2.03 -0.03 -18.73
N ALA A 171 -2.28 -0.57 -19.91
CA ALA A 171 -2.77 -1.94 -20.06
C ALA A 171 -1.74 -2.97 -19.57
N GLY A 172 -2.24 -4.03 -18.95
CA GLY A 172 -1.44 -5.11 -18.40
C GLY A 172 -0.77 -4.73 -17.08
N GLN A 173 0.43 -5.28 -16.86
CA GLN A 173 1.17 -5.11 -15.61
C GLN A 173 2.30 -4.12 -15.78
N THR A 174 2.36 -3.12 -14.92
CA THR A 174 3.39 -2.08 -14.95
C THR A 174 3.98 -1.82 -13.57
N VAL A 175 5.21 -1.32 -13.51
CA VAL A 175 5.89 -0.91 -12.28
C VAL A 175 6.30 0.54 -12.40
N ARG A 176 6.07 1.31 -11.33
CA ARG A 176 6.54 2.70 -11.17
C ARG A 176 7.38 2.82 -9.90
N TYR A 177 8.59 3.29 -10.02
CA TYR A 177 9.47 3.61 -8.89
C TYR A 177 9.31 5.07 -8.47
N VAL A 178 9.34 5.31 -7.15
CA VAL A 178 9.20 6.65 -6.56
C VAL A 178 10.23 6.86 -5.44
#